data_a1904558348abdee3f3c9fe66f4378bc
#
_entry.id   a1904558348abdee3f3c9fe66f4378bc
#
_cell.length_a   1.000
_cell.length_b   1.000
_cell.length_c   1.000
_cell.angle_alpha   90.00
_cell.angle_beta   90.00
_cell.angle_gamma   90.00
#
_symmetry.space_group_name_H-M   'P 1'
#
loop_
_entity.id
_entity.type
_entity.pdbx_description
1 polymer ?
#
loop_
_entity_poly.entity_id
_entity_poly.type
_entity_poly.pdbx_seq_one_letter_code
_entity_poly.pdbx_strand_id
1 'polypeptide(L)'
;MVTLNNIREAQARLNGIAVRTKLLEPHIHENGEADKRKLFLKPENQQPIGAFKLRGAYNKVASLPPQERQHGVITYSSGNHAQGVAYAARAMGLKCVVVMPDNAPATKREATKALGAEIVVVGPGSKERQLKAEELAAQHGYAIIPPYNDEKIIAGQGTI
;
A
#
# COMPACT_ATOMS: atom_id res chain seq x y z
N MET A 1 -5.45 -4.06 19.00
CA MET A 1 -5.60 -2.57 18.88
C MET A 1 -4.23 -1.97 18.64
N VAL A 2 -4.09 -1.11 17.64
CA VAL A 2 -2.80 -0.46 17.30
C VAL A 2 -2.45 0.60 18.34
N THR A 3 -1.24 0.55 18.85
CA THR A 3 -0.70 1.48 19.85
C THR A 3 0.31 2.44 19.23
N LEU A 4 0.67 3.51 19.94
CA LEU A 4 1.72 4.43 19.51
C LEU A 4 3.07 3.71 19.31
N ASN A 5 3.35 2.68 20.12
CA ASN A 5 4.58 1.89 19.97
C ASN A 5 4.60 1.14 18.62
N ASN A 6 3.47 0.57 18.19
CA ASN A 6 3.38 -0.06 16.88
C ASN A 6 3.63 0.92 15.72
N ILE A 7 3.18 2.17 15.86
CA ILE A 7 3.44 3.23 14.87
C ILE A 7 4.92 3.60 14.85
N ARG A 8 5.58 3.72 16.01
CA ARG A 8 7.03 3.99 16.10
C ARG A 8 7.87 2.87 15.49
N GLU A 9 7.51 1.62 15.72
CA GLU A 9 8.14 0.47 15.06
C GLU A 9 7.97 0.53 13.54
N ALA A 10 6.76 0.87 13.07
CA ALA A 10 6.50 1.06 11.64
C ALA A 10 7.33 2.20 11.07
N GLN A 11 7.45 3.32 11.79
CA GLN A 11 8.30 4.45 11.41
C GLN A 11 9.76 4.04 11.23
N ALA A 12 10.29 3.22 12.14
CA ALA A 12 11.66 2.70 12.03
C ALA A 12 11.85 1.85 10.77
N ARG A 13 10.89 0.96 10.44
CA ARG A 13 10.93 0.14 9.21
C ARG A 13 10.82 0.96 7.93
N LEU A 14 10.15 2.10 7.99
CA LEU A 14 9.94 3.00 6.85
C LEU A 14 11.06 4.01 6.64
N ASN A 15 12.07 4.02 7.51
CA ASN A 15 13.21 4.92 7.37
C ASN A 15 13.97 4.63 6.06
N GLY A 16 14.20 5.67 5.26
CA GLY A 16 14.80 5.54 3.93
C GLY A 16 13.88 5.00 2.83
N ILE A 17 12.65 4.58 3.17
CA ILE A 17 11.66 4.05 2.22
C ILE A 17 10.56 5.07 1.92
N ALA A 18 9.90 5.57 2.95
CA ALA A 18 8.89 6.60 2.79
C ALA A 18 9.54 7.99 2.81
N VAL A 19 9.14 8.83 1.85
CA VAL A 19 9.57 10.22 1.80
C VAL A 19 8.93 10.98 2.99
N ARG A 20 9.75 11.71 3.75
CA ARG A 20 9.24 12.66 4.74
C ARG A 20 8.79 13.92 4.01
N THR A 21 7.54 13.94 3.57
CA THR A 21 6.96 15.08 2.86
C THR A 21 6.81 16.28 3.80
N LYS A 22 7.08 17.47 3.29
CA LYS A 22 6.85 18.70 4.06
C LYS A 22 5.35 18.98 4.18
N LEU A 23 4.94 19.52 5.29
CA LEU A 23 3.59 20.07 5.44
C LEU A 23 3.50 21.38 4.63
N LEU A 24 2.51 21.49 3.77
CA LEU A 24 2.28 22.67 2.95
C LEU A 24 1.16 23.50 3.58
N GLU A 25 1.33 24.81 3.65
CA GLU A 25 0.33 25.78 4.10
C GLU A 25 -0.02 26.69 2.92
N PRO A 26 -0.94 26.31 2.03
CA PRO A 26 -1.35 27.16 0.93
C PRO A 26 -2.16 28.34 1.46
N HIS A 27 -1.96 29.50 0.84
CA HIS A 27 -2.81 30.66 1.08
C HIS A 27 -4.17 30.41 0.44
N ILE A 28 -5.24 30.52 1.24
CA ILE A 28 -6.61 30.38 0.77
C ILE A 28 -7.21 31.79 0.61
N HIS A 29 -7.74 32.07 -0.56
CA HIS A 29 -8.51 33.27 -0.83
C HIS A 29 -9.94 32.88 -1.18
N GLU A 30 -10.91 33.48 -0.51
CA GLU A 30 -12.32 33.34 -0.79
C GLU A 30 -12.85 34.69 -1.20
N ASN A 31 -13.45 34.82 -2.40
CA ASN A 31 -13.96 36.04 -2.97
C ASN A 31 -12.96 37.23 -3.00
N GLY A 32 -11.67 36.96 -3.15
CA GLY A 32 -10.62 37.97 -3.19
C GLY A 32 -10.12 38.42 -1.82
N GLU A 33 -10.67 37.91 -0.73
CA GLU A 33 -10.20 38.15 0.63
C GLU A 33 -9.40 36.95 1.17
N ALA A 34 -8.38 37.21 1.99
CA ALA A 34 -7.63 36.16 2.63
C ALA A 34 -8.48 35.43 3.68
N ASP A 35 -8.67 34.13 3.52
CA ASP A 35 -9.36 33.29 4.49
C ASP A 35 -8.53 33.21 5.80
N LYS A 36 -9.18 33.42 6.94
CA LYS A 36 -8.54 33.33 8.26
C LYS A 36 -8.31 31.88 8.71
N ARG A 37 -8.91 30.90 8.03
CA ARG A 37 -8.68 29.47 8.30
C ARG A 37 -7.28 29.08 7.84
N LYS A 38 -6.62 28.23 8.60
CA LYS A 38 -5.34 27.62 8.20
C LYS A 38 -5.60 26.25 7.62
N LEU A 39 -5.14 26.02 6.40
CA LEU A 39 -5.15 24.71 5.74
C LEU A 39 -3.73 24.16 5.69
N PHE A 40 -3.57 22.94 6.19
CA PHE A 40 -2.31 22.21 6.05
C PHE A 40 -2.51 20.98 5.20
N LEU A 41 -1.68 20.82 4.18
CA LEU A 41 -1.69 19.67 3.28
C LEU A 41 -0.46 18.81 3.51
N LYS A 42 -0.68 17.50 3.72
CA LYS A 42 0.37 16.48 3.77
C LYS A 42 0.41 15.78 2.40
N PRO A 43 1.37 16.11 1.51
CA PRO A 43 1.34 15.67 0.12
C PRO A 43 1.86 14.23 -0.05
N GLU A 44 1.09 13.24 0.40
CA GLU A 44 1.43 11.82 0.28
C GLU A 44 1.40 11.28 -1.17
N ASN A 45 0.93 12.08 -2.13
CA ASN A 45 1.13 11.85 -3.55
C ASN A 45 2.59 11.98 -4.00
N GLN A 46 3.48 12.50 -3.16
CA GLN A 46 4.93 12.55 -3.41
C GLN A 46 5.66 11.26 -2.98
N GLN A 47 4.98 10.28 -2.44
CA GLN A 47 5.56 8.97 -2.18
C GLN A 47 5.93 8.24 -3.49
N PRO A 48 6.91 7.31 -3.48
CA PRO A 48 7.40 6.61 -4.69
C PRO A 48 6.32 5.97 -5.56
N ILE A 49 5.18 5.58 -4.97
CA ILE A 49 4.03 5.03 -5.70
C ILE A 49 2.90 6.07 -5.91
N GLY A 50 3.15 7.34 -5.63
CA GLY A 50 2.15 8.41 -5.72
C GLY A 50 1.05 8.34 -4.65
N ALA A 51 1.23 7.62 -3.53
CA ALA A 51 0.19 7.44 -2.52
C ALA A 51 0.73 6.98 -1.16
N PHE A 52 -0.01 7.33 -0.09
CA PHE A 52 0.28 6.94 1.28
C PHE A 52 0.26 5.42 1.53
N LYS A 53 -0.38 4.64 0.67
CA LYS A 53 -0.50 3.18 0.79
C LYS A 53 0.85 2.46 0.83
N LEU A 54 1.91 3.08 0.32
CA LEU A 54 3.28 2.60 0.46
C LEU A 54 3.61 2.25 1.92
N ARG A 55 3.28 3.13 2.85
CA ARG A 55 3.64 3.02 4.27
C ARG A 55 3.13 1.73 4.91
N GLY A 56 1.82 1.49 4.82
CA GLY A 56 1.21 0.28 5.40
C GLY A 56 1.65 -1.00 4.68
N ALA A 57 1.66 -0.98 3.35
CA ALA A 57 2.06 -2.14 2.55
C ALA A 57 3.51 -2.54 2.86
N TYR A 58 4.44 -1.59 2.85
CA TYR A 58 5.84 -1.88 3.16
C TYR A 58 6.02 -2.36 4.61
N ASN A 59 5.39 -1.68 5.59
CA ASN A 59 5.48 -2.09 6.98
C ASN A 59 4.96 -3.52 7.19
N LYS A 60 3.85 -3.89 6.55
CA LYS A 60 3.29 -5.24 6.65
C LYS A 60 4.26 -6.27 6.07
N VAL A 61 4.72 -6.10 4.84
CA VAL A 61 5.64 -7.05 4.19
C VAL A 61 6.95 -7.17 4.96
N ALA A 62 7.53 -6.05 5.42
CA ALA A 62 8.77 -6.04 6.19
C ALA A 62 8.63 -6.67 7.58
N SER A 63 7.42 -6.67 8.15
CA SER A 63 7.16 -7.27 9.47
C SER A 63 6.87 -8.79 9.42
N LEU A 64 6.73 -9.37 8.23
CA LEU A 64 6.53 -10.81 8.10
C LEU A 64 7.82 -11.57 8.44
N PRO A 65 7.73 -12.65 9.22
CA PRO A 65 8.85 -13.58 9.39
C PRO A 65 9.36 -14.11 8.05
N PRO A 66 10.66 -14.39 7.91
CA PRO A 66 11.20 -14.93 6.66
C PRO A 66 10.46 -16.17 6.15
N GLN A 67 10.05 -17.07 7.05
CA GLN A 67 9.31 -18.30 6.71
C GLN A 67 7.93 -18.02 6.11
N GLU A 68 7.25 -16.95 6.55
CA GLU A 68 5.92 -16.59 6.03
C GLU A 68 5.98 -15.95 4.65
N ARG A 69 7.09 -15.29 4.29
CA ARG A 69 7.25 -14.60 3.00
C ARG A 69 8.14 -15.32 1.99
N GLN A 70 8.68 -16.49 2.33
CA GLN A 70 9.63 -17.25 1.49
C GLN A 70 9.07 -17.61 0.10
N HIS A 71 7.75 -17.83 0.01
CA HIS A 71 7.07 -18.16 -1.25
C HIS A 71 6.57 -16.90 -2.00
N GLY A 72 6.67 -15.73 -1.38
CA GLY A 72 6.19 -14.46 -1.92
C GLY A 72 4.94 -13.94 -1.20
N VAL A 73 4.40 -12.86 -1.73
CA VAL A 73 3.24 -12.17 -1.17
C VAL A 73 2.12 -12.05 -2.20
N ILE A 74 0.88 -12.01 -1.73
CA ILE A 74 -0.30 -11.83 -2.56
C ILE A 74 -1.22 -10.77 -1.97
N THR A 75 -1.87 -9.99 -2.85
CA THR A 75 -2.92 -9.04 -2.45
C THR A 75 -4.04 -8.99 -3.47
N TYR A 76 -5.17 -8.42 -3.06
CA TYR A 76 -6.36 -8.18 -3.89
C TYR A 76 -6.72 -6.70 -3.90
N SER A 77 -6.27 -5.99 -4.92
CA SER A 77 -6.52 -4.55 -5.07
C SER A 77 -6.27 -4.10 -6.50
N SER A 78 -7.09 -3.18 -7.00
CA SER A 78 -6.92 -2.56 -8.32
C SER A 78 -6.26 -1.17 -8.27
N GLY A 79 -5.74 -0.76 -7.12
CA GLY A 79 -5.29 0.62 -6.93
C GLY A 79 -3.95 0.76 -6.20
N ASN A 80 -3.85 1.83 -5.42
CA ASN A 80 -2.61 2.21 -4.74
C ASN A 80 -2.06 1.17 -3.76
N HIS A 81 -2.93 0.33 -3.18
CA HIS A 81 -2.46 -0.75 -2.32
C HIS A 81 -1.72 -1.84 -3.11
N ALA A 82 -2.22 -2.20 -4.29
CA ALA A 82 -1.55 -3.14 -5.19
C ALA A 82 -0.12 -2.68 -5.52
N GLN A 83 0.03 -1.41 -5.89
CA GLN A 83 1.34 -0.80 -6.17
C GLN A 83 2.22 -0.75 -4.91
N GLY A 84 1.64 -0.47 -3.74
CA GLY A 84 2.37 -0.50 -2.47
C GLY A 84 2.95 -1.86 -2.13
N VAL A 85 2.15 -2.93 -2.32
CA VAL A 85 2.61 -4.32 -2.08
C VAL A 85 3.67 -4.72 -3.11
N ALA A 86 3.44 -4.41 -4.40
CA ALA A 86 4.41 -4.69 -5.45
C ALA A 86 5.75 -3.97 -5.22
N TYR A 87 5.70 -2.69 -4.81
CA TYR A 87 6.90 -1.93 -4.43
C TYR A 87 7.66 -2.59 -3.25
N ALA A 88 6.93 -2.95 -2.19
CA ALA A 88 7.52 -3.58 -1.02
C ALA A 88 8.16 -4.94 -1.36
N ALA A 89 7.46 -5.76 -2.12
CA ALA A 89 7.96 -7.06 -2.58
C ALA A 89 9.22 -6.91 -3.43
N ARG A 90 9.22 -6.00 -4.40
CA ARG A 90 10.39 -5.67 -5.24
C ARG A 90 11.59 -5.24 -4.40
N ALA A 91 11.39 -4.35 -3.42
CA ALA A 91 12.46 -3.87 -2.54
C ALA A 91 13.09 -4.97 -1.69
N MET A 92 12.37 -6.07 -1.45
CA MET A 92 12.81 -7.21 -0.64
C MET A 92 13.14 -8.45 -1.48
N GLY A 93 13.13 -8.36 -2.83
CA GLY A 93 13.39 -9.49 -3.71
C GLY A 93 12.36 -10.62 -3.65
N LEU A 94 11.11 -10.29 -3.31
CA LEU A 94 10.02 -11.26 -3.14
C LEU A 94 9.16 -11.35 -4.39
N LYS A 95 8.63 -12.54 -4.68
CA LYS A 95 7.54 -12.69 -5.65
C LYS A 95 6.30 -11.96 -5.16
N CYS A 96 5.60 -11.27 -6.07
CA CYS A 96 4.37 -10.56 -5.77
C CYS A 96 3.28 -10.97 -6.77
N VAL A 97 2.14 -11.39 -6.25
CA VAL A 97 0.94 -11.67 -7.03
C VAL A 97 -0.15 -10.68 -6.63
N VAL A 98 -0.84 -10.11 -7.61
CA VAL A 98 -1.93 -9.16 -7.39
C VAL A 98 -3.18 -9.61 -8.12
N VAL A 99 -4.24 -9.88 -7.37
CA VAL A 99 -5.55 -10.19 -7.94
C VAL A 99 -6.30 -8.89 -8.21
N MET A 100 -6.61 -8.64 -9.48
CA MET A 100 -7.28 -7.43 -9.95
C MET A 100 -8.61 -7.77 -10.65
N PRO A 101 -9.57 -6.84 -10.66
CA PRO A 101 -10.77 -7.02 -11.46
C PRO A 101 -10.45 -6.78 -12.95
N ASP A 102 -11.24 -7.36 -13.82
CA ASP A 102 -11.14 -7.21 -15.27
C ASP A 102 -11.31 -5.74 -15.73
N ASN A 103 -12.14 -4.99 -15.02
CA ASN A 103 -12.39 -3.55 -15.25
C ASN A 103 -11.36 -2.61 -14.60
N ALA A 104 -10.24 -3.14 -14.06
CA ALA A 104 -9.19 -2.29 -13.52
C ALA A 104 -8.61 -1.36 -14.59
N PRO A 105 -8.41 -0.05 -14.31
CA PRO A 105 -7.79 0.88 -15.26
C PRO A 105 -6.44 0.37 -15.77
N ALA A 106 -6.23 0.42 -17.08
CA ALA A 106 -5.01 -0.06 -17.73
C ALA A 106 -3.75 0.58 -17.12
N THR A 107 -3.80 1.89 -16.85
CA THR A 107 -2.69 2.62 -16.23
C THR A 107 -2.27 2.05 -14.87
N LYS A 108 -3.23 1.64 -14.03
CA LYS A 108 -2.95 1.02 -12.72
C LYS A 108 -2.40 -0.38 -12.85
N ARG A 109 -2.90 -1.13 -13.83
CA ARG A 109 -2.42 -2.48 -14.14
C ARG A 109 -0.97 -2.45 -14.60
N GLU A 110 -0.66 -1.58 -15.56
CA GLU A 110 0.69 -1.43 -16.08
C GLU A 110 1.67 -0.90 -15.04
N ALA A 111 1.27 0.09 -14.21
CA ALA A 111 2.10 0.57 -13.11
C ALA A 111 2.44 -0.54 -12.09
N THR A 112 1.48 -1.44 -11.81
CA THR A 112 1.71 -2.58 -10.90
C THR A 112 2.64 -3.62 -11.53
N LYS A 113 2.47 -3.93 -12.82
CA LYS A 113 3.39 -4.81 -13.57
C LYS A 113 4.80 -4.25 -13.63
N ALA A 114 4.96 -2.94 -13.86
CA ALA A 114 6.25 -2.28 -13.91
C ALA A 114 7.03 -2.38 -12.58
N LEU A 115 6.32 -2.59 -11.47
CA LEU A 115 6.91 -2.91 -10.16
C LEU A 115 7.27 -4.39 -9.99
N GLY A 116 7.06 -5.23 -11.02
CA GLY A 116 7.43 -6.64 -11.02
C GLY A 116 6.35 -7.60 -10.50
N ALA A 117 5.12 -7.13 -10.31
CA ALA A 117 4.05 -8.01 -9.87
C ALA A 117 3.41 -8.81 -11.01
N GLU A 118 3.09 -10.07 -10.74
CA GLU A 118 2.22 -10.90 -11.55
C GLU A 118 0.76 -10.54 -11.29
N ILE A 119 -0.04 -10.33 -12.35
CA ILE A 119 -1.45 -9.97 -12.22
C ILE A 119 -2.33 -11.13 -12.60
N VAL A 120 -3.22 -11.51 -11.69
CA VAL A 120 -4.32 -12.45 -11.92
C VAL A 120 -5.60 -11.66 -12.07
N VAL A 121 -6.28 -11.83 -13.19
CA VAL A 121 -7.53 -11.10 -13.48
C VAL A 121 -8.72 -11.99 -13.13
N VAL A 122 -9.69 -11.40 -12.44
CA VAL A 122 -10.98 -12.03 -12.09
C VAL A 122 -12.13 -11.06 -12.40
N GLY A 123 -13.36 -11.48 -12.17
CA GLY A 123 -14.53 -10.61 -12.34
C GLY A 123 -14.51 -9.37 -11.43
N PRO A 124 -15.48 -8.44 -11.60
CA PRO A 124 -15.47 -7.11 -10.98
C PRO A 124 -15.71 -7.15 -9.45
N GLY A 125 -16.19 -8.26 -8.91
CA GLY A 125 -16.58 -8.39 -7.51
C GLY A 125 -15.40 -8.26 -6.51
N SER A 126 -15.57 -7.50 -5.43
CA SER A 126 -14.53 -7.37 -4.41
C SER A 126 -14.33 -8.68 -3.62
N LYS A 127 -15.41 -9.39 -3.33
CA LYS A 127 -15.37 -10.69 -2.66
C LYS A 127 -14.69 -11.75 -3.52
N GLU A 128 -14.96 -11.75 -4.82
CA GLU A 128 -14.35 -12.68 -5.78
C GLU A 128 -12.82 -12.52 -5.81
N ARG A 129 -12.32 -11.28 -5.83
CA ARG A 129 -10.88 -10.99 -5.76
C ARG A 129 -10.24 -11.51 -4.47
N GLN A 130 -10.93 -11.32 -3.35
CA GLN A 130 -10.44 -11.81 -2.07
C GLN A 130 -10.38 -13.33 -2.04
N LEU A 131 -11.46 -14.01 -2.42
CA LEU A 131 -11.52 -15.48 -2.45
C LEU A 131 -10.45 -16.07 -3.38
N LYS A 132 -10.22 -15.45 -4.55
CA LYS A 132 -9.16 -15.90 -5.45
C LYS A 132 -7.76 -15.69 -4.87
N ALA A 133 -7.53 -14.60 -4.14
CA ALA A 133 -6.26 -14.40 -3.46
C ALA A 133 -6.04 -15.41 -2.32
N GLU A 134 -7.09 -15.74 -1.56
CA GLU A 134 -7.05 -16.76 -0.52
C GLU A 134 -6.79 -18.15 -1.10
N GLU A 135 -7.44 -18.52 -2.21
CA GLU A 135 -7.21 -19.76 -2.95
C GLU A 135 -5.74 -19.89 -3.38
N LEU A 136 -5.21 -18.87 -4.06
CA LEU A 136 -3.82 -18.88 -4.54
C LEU A 136 -2.80 -18.86 -3.39
N ALA A 137 -3.13 -18.17 -2.29
CA ALA A 137 -2.30 -18.18 -1.09
C ALA A 137 -2.19 -19.59 -0.49
N ALA A 138 -3.32 -20.31 -0.40
CA ALA A 138 -3.33 -21.68 0.10
C ALA A 138 -2.60 -22.65 -0.82
N GLN A 139 -2.73 -22.48 -2.14
CA GLN A 139 -2.08 -23.35 -3.14
C GLN A 139 -0.56 -23.17 -3.19
N HIS A 140 -0.08 -21.95 -3.05
CA HIS A 140 1.33 -21.60 -3.30
C HIS A 140 2.09 -21.15 -2.05
N GLY A 141 1.44 -21.04 -0.91
CA GLY A 141 2.06 -20.59 0.34
C GLY A 141 2.35 -19.08 0.38
N TYR A 142 1.65 -18.26 -0.42
CA TYR A 142 1.85 -16.81 -0.40
C TYR A 142 1.31 -16.18 0.89
N ALA A 143 2.05 -15.22 1.44
CA ALA A 143 1.53 -14.39 2.53
C ALA A 143 0.53 -13.36 2.00
N ILE A 144 -0.68 -13.34 2.56
CA ILE A 144 -1.72 -12.37 2.18
C ILE A 144 -1.41 -11.02 2.81
N ILE A 145 -1.39 -9.96 1.97
CA ILE A 145 -1.25 -8.58 2.38
C ILE A 145 -2.58 -7.86 2.17
N PRO A 146 -3.42 -7.75 3.20
CA PRO A 146 -4.76 -7.18 3.05
C PRO A 146 -4.70 -5.66 2.86
N PRO A 147 -5.67 -5.04 2.14
CA PRO A 147 -5.66 -3.60 1.86
C PRO A 147 -6.05 -2.72 3.07
N TYR A 148 -6.61 -3.32 4.12
CA TYR A 148 -7.12 -2.68 5.35
C TYR A 148 -7.32 -3.73 6.46
N ASN A 149 -7.76 -3.32 7.65
CA ASN A 149 -8.10 -4.17 8.79
C ASN A 149 -6.98 -5.13 9.24
N ASP A 150 -5.73 -4.68 9.15
CA ASP A 150 -4.56 -5.39 9.65
C ASP A 150 -3.73 -4.41 10.50
N GLU A 151 -3.30 -4.84 11.68
CA GLU A 151 -2.60 -3.95 12.62
C GLU A 151 -1.29 -3.39 12.06
N LYS A 152 -0.55 -4.15 11.25
CA LYS A 152 0.69 -3.68 10.62
C LYS A 152 0.40 -2.70 9.48
N ILE A 153 -0.68 -2.92 8.72
CA ILE A 153 -1.14 -1.94 7.71
C ILE A 153 -1.53 -0.64 8.41
N ILE A 154 -2.37 -0.70 9.45
CA ILE A 154 -2.85 0.48 10.18
C ILE A 154 -1.67 1.24 10.81
N ALA A 155 -0.76 0.53 11.48
CA ALA A 155 0.43 1.14 12.09
C ALA A 155 1.31 1.85 11.06
N GLY A 156 1.51 1.25 9.88
CA GLY A 156 2.24 1.87 8.79
C GLY A 156 1.58 3.15 8.28
N GLN A 157 0.26 3.15 8.09
CA GLN A 157 -0.48 4.36 7.68
C GLN A 157 -0.43 5.45 8.77
N GLY A 158 -0.42 5.06 10.04
CA GLY A 158 -0.33 5.99 11.17
C GLY A 158 1.00 6.75 11.27
N THR A 159 1.98 6.47 10.41
CA THR A 159 3.27 7.20 10.35
C THR A 159 3.22 8.50 9.53
N ILE A 160 2.07 8.87 9.00
CA ILE A 160 1.86 10.11 8.20
C ILE A 160 2.06 11.41 9.05
#